data_c7b04626a7f5733fdda004cdc5f81aa0
#
_entry.id   c7b04626a7f5733fdda004cdc5f81aa0
#
_cell.length_a   1.000
_cell.length_b   1.000
_cell.length_c   1.000
_cell.angle_alpha   90.00
_cell.angle_beta   90.00
_cell.angle_gamma   90.00
#
_symmetry.space_group_name_H-M   'P 1'
#
loop_
_entity.id
_entity.type
_entity.pdbx_description
1 polymer ?
#
loop_
_entity_poly.entity_id
_entity_poly.type
_entity_poly.pdbx_seq_one_letter_code
_entity_poly.pdbx_strand_id
1 'polypeptide(L)'
;MPKRDWGELIAKIMVALKTYGPMTRVEIQEHLGLTKYDFGGCLARMCRETTTIPQRLHICGYTRDHEKAKKYPRAIYAYGPGENAKKPGRQRKRDRVHSYKVQINRVRNASVFNLGLRRDDIRQMKKNVRSPEVHMGQGS
;
A
#
# COMPACT_ATOMS: atom_id res chain seq x y z
N MET A 1 -8.16 28.37 -20.79
CA MET A 1 -7.35 27.52 -19.88
C MET A 1 -5.91 27.98 -19.96
N PRO A 2 -5.28 28.38 -18.88
CA PRO A 2 -3.86 28.72 -18.92
C PRO A 2 -3.08 27.49 -19.37
N LYS A 3 -2.18 27.66 -20.34
CA LYS A 3 -1.27 26.59 -20.78
C LYS A 3 -0.42 26.20 -19.58
N ARG A 4 -0.48 24.92 -19.17
CA ARG A 4 0.36 24.41 -18.09
C ARG A 4 1.82 24.48 -18.53
N ASP A 5 2.62 25.11 -17.71
CA ASP A 5 4.06 25.05 -17.88
C ASP A 5 4.58 23.72 -17.34
N TRP A 6 4.73 22.76 -18.25
CA TRP A 6 5.27 21.44 -17.93
C TRP A 6 6.70 21.51 -17.41
N GLY A 7 7.46 22.51 -17.82
CA GLY A 7 8.83 22.71 -17.36
C GLY A 7 8.87 23.04 -15.87
N GLU A 8 8.02 23.93 -15.42
CA GLU A 8 7.91 24.31 -14.01
C GLU A 8 7.43 23.14 -13.14
N LEU A 9 6.46 22.38 -13.61
CA LEU A 9 5.96 21.19 -12.89
C LEU A 9 7.05 20.13 -12.73
N ILE A 10 7.80 19.85 -13.80
CA ILE A 10 8.92 18.91 -13.78
C ILE A 10 9.98 19.37 -12.76
N ALA A 11 10.34 20.65 -12.79
CA ALA A 11 11.30 21.22 -11.85
C ALA A 11 10.85 21.08 -10.40
N LYS A 12 9.59 21.36 -10.07
CA LYS A 12 9.00 21.19 -8.73
C LYS A 12 9.04 19.74 -8.25
N ILE A 13 8.71 18.79 -9.14
CA ILE A 13 8.78 17.36 -8.82
C ILE A 13 10.22 16.93 -8.54
N MET A 14 11.17 17.37 -9.36
CA MET A 14 12.59 17.02 -9.15
C MET A 14 13.13 17.58 -7.85
N VAL A 15 12.81 18.82 -7.51
CA VAL A 15 13.21 19.45 -6.25
C VAL A 15 12.60 18.68 -5.05
N ALA A 16 11.32 18.37 -5.11
CA ALA A 16 10.66 17.62 -4.05
C ALA A 16 11.32 16.25 -3.80
N LEU A 17 11.56 15.47 -4.86
CA LEU A 17 12.23 14.17 -4.75
C LEU A 17 13.70 14.27 -4.30
N LYS A 18 14.40 15.34 -4.65
CA LYS A 18 15.76 15.57 -4.19
C LYS A 18 15.81 15.94 -2.71
N THR A 19 14.83 16.71 -2.23
CA THR A 19 14.79 17.23 -0.86
C THR A 19 14.25 16.21 0.13
N TYR A 20 13.16 15.56 -0.20
CA TYR A 20 12.43 14.65 0.70
C TYR A 20 12.74 13.16 0.44
N GLY A 21 13.44 12.84 -0.63
CA GLY A 21 13.78 11.46 -0.99
C GLY A 21 12.70 10.76 -1.84
N PRO A 22 12.80 9.43 -1.97
CA PRO A 22 11.87 8.66 -2.79
C PRO A 22 10.44 8.75 -2.26
N MET A 23 9.49 9.02 -3.16
CA MET A 23 8.08 9.20 -2.83
C MET A 23 7.16 8.53 -3.85
N THR A 24 5.97 8.17 -3.38
CA THR A 24 4.87 7.73 -4.25
C THR A 24 4.21 8.94 -4.95
N ARG A 25 3.45 8.66 -6.01
CA ARG A 25 2.70 9.70 -6.70
C ARG A 25 1.77 10.51 -5.77
N VAL A 26 1.17 9.84 -4.78
CA VAL A 26 0.23 10.49 -3.86
C VAL A 26 0.96 11.44 -2.93
N GLU A 27 2.09 11.04 -2.37
CA GLU A 27 2.93 11.89 -1.55
C GLU A 27 3.44 13.12 -2.31
N ILE A 28 3.87 12.94 -3.57
CA ILE A 28 4.25 14.07 -4.43
C ILE A 28 3.07 15.04 -4.63
N GLN A 29 1.84 14.51 -4.82
CA GLN A 29 0.63 15.33 -4.95
C GLN A 29 0.35 16.14 -3.70
N GLU A 30 0.45 15.53 -2.54
CA GLU A 30 0.23 16.17 -1.24
C GLU A 30 1.27 17.27 -0.97
N HIS A 31 2.55 16.99 -1.21
CA HIS A 31 3.63 17.95 -1.03
C HIS A 31 3.53 19.18 -1.95
N LEU A 32 3.12 18.98 -3.18
CA LEU A 32 3.04 20.04 -4.18
C LEU A 32 1.64 20.69 -4.28
N GLY A 33 0.66 20.21 -3.51
CA GLY A 33 -0.73 20.67 -3.59
C GLY A 33 -1.38 20.44 -4.96
N LEU A 34 -0.97 19.38 -5.67
CA LEU A 34 -1.41 19.07 -7.01
C LEU A 34 -2.60 18.13 -7.03
N THR A 35 -3.46 18.29 -8.04
CA THR A 35 -4.55 17.34 -8.26
C THR A 35 -4.06 16.13 -9.06
N LYS A 36 -4.84 15.06 -9.04
CA LYS A 36 -4.50 13.84 -9.79
C LYS A 36 -4.44 14.08 -11.31
N TYR A 37 -5.12 15.11 -11.80
CA TYR A 37 -5.15 15.47 -13.22
C TYR A 37 -3.92 16.28 -13.66
N ASP A 38 -3.20 16.88 -12.72
CA ASP A 38 -2.03 17.70 -13.02
C ASP A 38 -0.83 16.90 -13.49
N PHE A 39 -0.74 15.64 -13.07
CA PHE A 39 0.39 14.80 -13.46
C PHE A 39 0.33 14.27 -14.89
N GLY A 40 -0.87 13.97 -15.42
CA GLY A 40 -0.98 13.30 -16.72
C GLY A 40 -0.02 12.12 -16.86
N GLY A 41 0.70 12.09 -17.97
CA GLY A 41 1.79 11.14 -18.23
C GLY A 41 3.17 11.64 -17.81
N CYS A 42 3.28 12.73 -17.05
CA CYS A 42 4.55 13.40 -16.74
C CYS A 42 5.55 12.47 -16.05
N LEU A 43 5.15 11.81 -14.95
CA LEU A 43 6.02 10.90 -14.22
C LEU A 43 6.51 9.73 -15.09
N ALA A 44 5.63 9.16 -15.91
CA ALA A 44 6.01 8.07 -16.80
C ALA A 44 7.03 8.53 -17.89
N ARG A 45 6.88 9.76 -18.38
CA ARG A 45 7.84 10.35 -19.34
C ARG A 45 9.20 10.62 -18.69
N MET A 46 9.21 11.10 -17.45
CA MET A 46 10.45 11.38 -16.71
C MET A 46 11.23 10.10 -16.36
N CYS A 47 10.56 8.96 -16.25
CA CYS A 47 11.18 7.65 -15.99
C CYS A 47 11.70 6.94 -17.25
N ARG A 48 11.46 7.50 -18.44
CA ARG A 48 11.92 6.92 -19.70
C ARG A 48 13.13 7.69 -20.22
N GLU A 49 14.09 6.95 -20.68
CA GLU A 49 15.18 7.49 -21.47
C GLU A 49 14.73 7.54 -22.95
N THR A 50 14.88 8.68 -23.58
CA THR A 50 14.69 8.85 -25.02
C THR A 50 15.96 9.41 -25.63
N THR A 51 16.11 9.29 -26.95
CA THR A 51 17.30 9.75 -27.68
C THR A 51 17.64 11.22 -27.43
N THR A 52 16.63 12.05 -27.15
CA THR A 52 16.77 13.50 -26.94
C THR A 52 16.64 13.93 -25.48
N ILE A 53 16.05 13.14 -24.62
CA ILE A 53 15.78 13.52 -23.22
C ILE A 53 16.34 12.44 -22.30
N PRO A 54 17.31 12.78 -21.44
CA PRO A 54 17.84 11.83 -20.47
C PRO A 54 16.80 11.47 -19.43
N GLN A 55 16.91 10.27 -18.88
CA GLN A 55 16.09 9.82 -17.75
C GLN A 55 16.34 10.74 -16.55
N ARG A 56 15.27 11.28 -15.99
CA ARG A 56 15.33 12.20 -14.83
C ARG A 56 14.96 11.56 -13.51
N LEU A 57 14.10 10.55 -13.57
CA LEU A 57 13.61 9.79 -12.43
C LEU A 57 13.70 8.29 -12.74
N HIS A 58 13.74 7.49 -11.69
CA HIS A 58 13.57 6.04 -11.82
C HIS A 58 12.60 5.51 -10.78
N ILE A 59 12.04 4.35 -11.03
CA ILE A 59 11.18 3.66 -10.08
C ILE A 59 12.08 2.77 -9.21
N CYS A 60 12.33 3.19 -7.96
CA CYS A 60 13.18 2.43 -7.06
C CYS A 60 12.46 1.24 -6.41
N GLY A 61 11.14 1.22 -6.41
CA GLY A 61 10.38 0.13 -5.81
C GLY A 61 8.88 0.28 -5.97
N TYR A 62 8.15 -0.59 -5.32
CA TYR A 62 6.69 -0.58 -5.28
C TYR A 62 6.19 -0.81 -3.86
N THR A 63 5.22 -0.03 -3.42
CA THR A 63 4.52 -0.23 -2.15
C THR A 63 3.10 -0.73 -2.36
N ARG A 64 2.57 -1.46 -1.39
CA ARG A 64 1.18 -1.90 -1.36
C ARG A 64 0.50 -1.32 -0.13
N ASP A 65 -0.53 -0.52 -0.34
CA ASP A 65 -1.41 -0.06 0.71
C ASP A 65 -2.30 -1.23 1.17
N HIS A 66 -2.04 -1.76 2.34
CA HIS A 66 -2.85 -2.81 2.93
C HIS A 66 -4.19 -2.28 3.46
N GLU A 67 -4.23 -1.04 3.92
CA GLU A 67 -5.41 -0.46 4.55
C GLU A 67 -6.54 -0.12 3.56
N LYS A 68 -6.19 0.32 2.36
CA LYS A 68 -7.18 0.78 1.36
C LYS A 68 -7.53 -0.26 0.30
N ALA A 69 -7.22 -1.54 0.52
CA ALA A 69 -7.54 -2.67 -0.36
C ALA A 69 -7.30 -2.42 -1.88
N LYS A 70 -6.39 -1.51 -2.22
CA LYS A 70 -6.07 -1.22 -3.63
C LYS A 70 -5.31 -2.40 -4.23
N LYS A 71 -5.87 -2.95 -5.28
CA LYS A 71 -5.40 -4.16 -5.96
C LYS A 71 -4.02 -4.01 -6.63
N TYR A 72 -3.55 -2.77 -6.81
CA TYR A 72 -2.36 -2.49 -7.61
C TYR A 72 -1.25 -1.88 -6.76
N PRO A 73 -0.02 -2.38 -6.90
CA PRO A 73 1.14 -1.78 -6.25
C PRO A 73 1.37 -0.37 -6.80
N ARG A 74 1.74 0.56 -5.91
CA ARG A 74 2.09 1.92 -6.26
C ARG A 74 3.59 2.02 -6.48
N ALA A 75 4.00 2.67 -7.57
CA ALA A 75 5.41 2.95 -7.82
C ALA A 75 5.94 4.01 -6.85
N ILE A 76 7.16 3.81 -6.39
CA ILE A 76 7.95 4.77 -5.63
C ILE A 76 8.99 5.35 -6.58
N TYR A 77 8.96 6.66 -6.75
CA TYR A 77 9.83 7.40 -7.66
C TYR A 77 11.01 7.97 -6.90
N ALA A 78 12.20 7.83 -7.44
CA ALA A 78 13.42 8.42 -6.92
C ALA A 78 14.06 9.37 -7.94
N TYR A 79 14.77 10.37 -7.42
CA TYR A 79 15.50 11.34 -8.25
C TYR A 79 16.71 10.70 -8.92
N GLY A 80 16.94 11.07 -10.16
CA GLY A 80 18.12 10.68 -10.94
C GLY A 80 17.88 9.48 -11.85
N PRO A 81 18.84 9.22 -12.74
CA PRO A 81 18.83 8.06 -13.62
C PRO A 81 19.07 6.79 -12.83
N GLY A 82 18.45 5.70 -13.25
CA GLY A 82 18.61 4.40 -12.62
C GLY A 82 17.74 3.34 -13.27
N GLU A 83 17.98 2.08 -12.93
CA GLU A 83 17.17 0.99 -13.43
C GLU A 83 15.80 0.99 -12.76
N ASN A 84 14.74 0.93 -13.57
CA ASN A 84 13.38 0.87 -13.08
C ASN A 84 13.10 -0.52 -12.47
N ALA A 85 12.65 -0.55 -11.21
CA ALA A 85 12.24 -1.77 -10.56
C ALA A 85 11.10 -2.47 -11.34
N LYS A 86 11.17 -3.78 -11.41
CA LYS A 86 10.13 -4.58 -12.06
C LYS A 86 8.83 -4.50 -11.27
N LYS A 87 7.74 -4.20 -11.97
CA LYS A 87 6.41 -4.16 -11.36
C LYS A 87 6.06 -5.55 -10.81
N PRO A 88 5.72 -5.67 -9.51
CA PRO A 88 5.32 -6.96 -8.95
C PRO A 88 4.07 -7.48 -9.65
N GLY A 89 4.04 -8.77 -9.89
CA GLY A 89 2.93 -9.45 -10.54
C GLY A 89 1.62 -9.29 -9.75
N ARG A 90 0.51 -9.47 -10.44
CA ARG A 90 -0.82 -9.46 -9.81
C ARG A 90 -0.90 -10.60 -8.80
N GLN A 91 -1.18 -10.29 -7.54
CA GLN A 91 -1.44 -11.33 -6.54
C GLN A 91 -2.63 -12.19 -6.95
N ARG A 92 -2.47 -13.49 -6.90
CA ARG A 92 -3.57 -14.43 -7.13
C ARG A 92 -4.66 -14.21 -6.06
N LYS A 93 -5.92 -14.44 -6.44
CA LYS A 93 -7.06 -14.28 -5.52
C LYS A 93 -6.88 -15.10 -4.23
N ARG A 94 -6.30 -16.30 -4.34
CA ARG A 94 -6.01 -17.19 -3.21
C ARG A 94 -5.03 -16.56 -2.21
N ASP A 95 -3.95 -15.97 -2.70
CA ASP A 95 -2.91 -15.36 -1.84
C ASP A 95 -3.42 -14.14 -1.09
N ARG A 96 -4.27 -13.34 -1.75
CA ARG A 96 -4.93 -12.18 -1.12
C ARG A 96 -5.86 -12.58 0.00
N VAL A 97 -6.70 -13.61 -0.22
CA VAL A 97 -7.63 -14.12 0.80
C VAL A 97 -6.86 -14.71 1.97
N HIS A 98 -5.77 -15.44 1.70
CA HIS A 98 -4.91 -15.99 2.74
C HIS A 98 -4.25 -14.88 3.58
N SER A 99 -3.63 -13.90 2.95
CA SER A 99 -3.01 -12.75 3.64
C SER A 99 -4.01 -11.99 4.50
N TYR A 100 -5.21 -11.74 3.98
CA TYR A 100 -6.28 -11.07 4.71
C TYR A 100 -6.74 -11.88 5.93
N LYS A 101 -6.93 -13.20 5.78
CA LYS A 101 -7.30 -14.08 6.89
C LYS A 101 -6.22 -14.13 7.98
N VAL A 102 -4.95 -14.19 7.58
CA VAL A 102 -3.81 -14.17 8.51
C VAL A 102 -3.78 -12.85 9.29
N GLN A 103 -4.00 -11.74 8.62
CA GLN A 103 -4.01 -10.42 9.25
C GLN A 103 -5.18 -10.25 10.22
N ILE A 104 -6.39 -10.66 9.85
CA ILE A 104 -7.55 -10.66 10.76
C ILE A 104 -7.28 -11.53 11.97
N ASN A 105 -6.71 -12.71 11.78
CA ASN A 105 -6.39 -13.59 12.89
C ASN A 105 -5.32 -12.99 13.81
N ARG A 106 -4.32 -12.27 13.28
CA ARG A 106 -3.34 -11.54 14.09
C ARG A 106 -4.01 -10.46 14.93
N VAL A 107 -4.88 -9.64 14.33
CA VAL A 107 -5.60 -8.58 15.04
C VAL A 107 -6.51 -9.17 16.13
N ARG A 108 -7.26 -10.23 15.82
CA ARG A 108 -8.11 -10.92 16.80
C ARG A 108 -7.33 -11.54 17.94
N ASN A 109 -6.14 -12.09 17.66
CA ASN A 109 -5.28 -12.71 18.68
C ASN A 109 -4.46 -11.68 19.46
N ALA A 110 -4.27 -10.47 18.93
CA ALA A 110 -3.62 -9.34 19.61
C ALA A 110 -4.57 -8.53 20.50
N SER A 111 -5.83 -8.97 20.66
CA SER A 111 -6.76 -8.33 21.60
C SER A 111 -6.17 -8.34 23.01
N VAL A 112 -6.36 -7.24 23.73
CA VAL A 112 -5.89 -7.07 25.13
C VAL A 112 -6.37 -8.20 26.05
N PHE A 113 -7.54 -8.77 25.77
CA PHE A 113 -8.10 -9.90 26.51
C PHE A 113 -7.39 -11.25 26.26
N ASN A 114 -6.58 -11.34 25.20
CA ASN A 114 -5.85 -12.56 24.85
C ASN A 114 -4.35 -12.45 25.18
N LEU A 115 -3.91 -11.36 25.81
CA LEU A 115 -2.55 -11.19 26.28
C LEU A 115 -2.23 -12.21 27.37
N GLY A 116 -1.27 -13.10 27.08
CA GLY A 116 -0.86 -14.16 28.00
C GLY A 116 -1.55 -15.51 27.82
N LEU A 117 -2.56 -15.62 26.97
CA LEU A 117 -3.21 -16.90 26.67
C LEU A 117 -2.45 -17.67 25.57
N ARG A 118 -2.26 -18.96 25.78
CA ARG A 118 -1.70 -19.85 24.74
C ARG A 118 -2.73 -20.10 23.65
N ARG A 119 -2.28 -20.46 22.46
CA ARG A 119 -3.18 -20.76 21.32
C ARG A 119 -4.21 -21.84 21.62
N ASP A 120 -3.87 -22.78 22.45
CA ASP A 120 -4.74 -23.89 22.82
C ASP A 120 -5.83 -23.45 23.78
N ASP A 121 -5.53 -22.54 24.71
CA ASP A 121 -6.52 -21.94 25.61
C ASP A 121 -7.57 -21.13 24.84
N ILE A 122 -7.13 -20.38 23.84
CA ILE A 122 -8.01 -19.62 22.94
C ILE A 122 -8.91 -20.57 22.12
N ARG A 123 -8.38 -21.71 21.67
CA ARG A 123 -9.17 -22.73 20.96
C ARG A 123 -10.22 -23.37 21.86
N GLN A 124 -9.87 -23.66 23.10
CA GLN A 124 -10.79 -24.22 24.08
C GLN A 124 -11.92 -23.25 24.45
N MET A 125 -11.58 -21.98 24.68
CA MET A 125 -12.59 -20.93 24.92
C MET A 125 -13.59 -20.82 23.77
N LYS A 126 -13.11 -20.89 22.50
CA LYS A 126 -13.98 -20.84 21.31
C LYS A 126 -14.89 -22.08 21.18
N LYS A 127 -14.45 -23.23 21.61
CA LYS A 127 -15.30 -24.45 21.66
C LYS A 127 -16.40 -24.32 22.71
N ASN A 128 -16.07 -23.82 23.88
CA ASN A 128 -17.00 -23.66 24.97
C ASN A 128 -18.11 -22.63 24.68
N VAL A 129 -17.80 -21.57 23.93
CA VAL A 129 -18.79 -20.58 23.50
C VAL A 129 -19.75 -21.12 22.41
N ARG A 130 -19.33 -22.14 21.65
CA ARG A 130 -20.16 -22.73 20.57
C ARG A 130 -21.09 -23.84 21.05
N SER A 131 -20.93 -24.31 22.26
CA SER A 131 -21.82 -25.29 22.89
C SER A 131 -22.40 -24.68 24.17
N PRO A 132 -23.46 -23.87 24.07
CA PRO A 132 -24.25 -23.59 25.26
C PRO A 132 -24.90 -24.92 25.66
N GLU A 133 -24.43 -25.53 26.74
CA GLU A 133 -25.19 -26.59 27.39
C GLU A 133 -26.53 -25.98 27.80
N VAL A 134 -27.55 -26.32 27.05
CA VAL A 134 -28.92 -26.08 27.47
C VAL A 134 -29.15 -27.01 28.66
N HIS A 135 -28.89 -26.52 29.87
CA HIS A 135 -29.43 -27.14 31.07
C HIS A 135 -30.95 -26.99 31.01
N MET A 136 -31.59 -27.99 30.46
CA MET A 136 -33.00 -28.19 30.71
C MET A 136 -33.12 -28.59 32.18
N GLY A 137 -33.45 -27.62 33.02
CA GLY A 137 -33.87 -27.89 34.37
C GLY A 137 -35.08 -28.84 34.34
N GLN A 138 -34.88 -30.10 34.76
CA GLN A 138 -35.99 -30.95 35.10
C GLN A 138 -36.63 -30.35 36.36
N GLY A 139 -37.68 -29.58 36.15
CA GLY A 139 -38.63 -29.26 37.23
C GLY A 139 -39.49 -30.48 37.51
N SER A 140 -39.35 -31.00 38.66
CA SER A 140 -40.32 -31.92 39.21
C SER A 140 -41.60 -31.19 39.52
#